data_9522ccfa8e86818e1bc0ebdf089e6c3a
#
_entry.id   9522ccfa8e86818e1bc0ebdf089e6c3a
#
_cell.length_a   1.000
_cell.length_b   1.000
_cell.length_c   1.000
_cell.angle_alpha   90.00
_cell.angle_beta   90.00
_cell.angle_gamma   90.00
#
_symmetry.space_group_name_H-M   'P 1'
#
loop_
_entity.id
_entity.type
_entity.pdbx_description
1 polymer ?
#
loop_
_entity_poly.entity_id
_entity_poly.type
_entity_poly.pdbx_seq_one_letter_code
_entity_poly.pdbx_strand_id
1 'polypeptide(L)'
;MHYLRLSSLLLFLFLLSNCSVPYKNLHEDGSVTPSALRFQPVFDKVLYRCVVDGRVLFKKFHLSGLLFFKTMEDSSTRAVFQNEMGFTFFDFEWSPEDSFKVNQIIPQLDKPALVRTLQKDMNMFLMKNLDTSSERVFRKDDETLHSFDLVPGKVYYIVEGKQLERIEN
;
A
#
# COMPACT_ATOMS: atom_id res chain seq x y z
N MET A 1 -4.44 -43.79 -25.28
CA MET A 1 -4.12 -42.31 -25.39
C MET A 1 -5.07 -41.41 -24.62
N HIS A 2 -6.30 -41.79 -24.26
CA HIS A 2 -7.22 -40.96 -23.49
C HIS A 2 -6.82 -40.76 -22.02
N TYR A 3 -6.24 -41.78 -21.37
CA TYR A 3 -5.83 -41.72 -19.96
C TYR A 3 -4.67 -40.76 -19.70
N LEU A 4 -3.75 -40.59 -20.69
CA LEU A 4 -2.64 -39.66 -20.57
C LEU A 4 -3.09 -38.16 -20.60
N ARG A 5 -4.14 -37.88 -21.39
CA ARG A 5 -4.74 -36.53 -21.49
C ARG A 5 -5.55 -36.18 -20.24
N LEU A 6 -6.24 -37.16 -19.66
CA LEU A 6 -6.99 -36.96 -18.42
C LEU A 6 -6.07 -36.70 -17.23
N SER A 7 -4.97 -37.46 -17.13
CA SER A 7 -3.94 -37.26 -16.09
C SER A 7 -3.27 -35.92 -16.17
N SER A 8 -2.97 -35.41 -17.39
CA SER A 8 -2.39 -34.08 -17.59
C SER A 8 -3.36 -32.95 -17.20
N LEU A 9 -4.65 -33.15 -17.49
CA LEU A 9 -5.68 -32.14 -17.12
C LEU A 9 -5.88 -32.06 -15.59
N LEU A 10 -5.86 -33.22 -14.91
CA LEU A 10 -5.94 -33.28 -13.45
C LEU A 10 -4.73 -32.63 -12.77
N LEU A 11 -3.52 -32.85 -13.30
CA LEU A 11 -2.29 -32.23 -12.78
C LEU A 11 -2.33 -30.70 -12.95
N PHE A 12 -2.90 -30.19 -14.05
CA PHE A 12 -3.03 -28.76 -14.30
C PHE A 12 -4.06 -28.10 -13.36
N LEU A 13 -5.13 -28.81 -12.98
CA LEU A 13 -6.10 -28.31 -12.00
C LEU A 13 -5.51 -28.17 -10.59
N PHE A 14 -4.60 -29.06 -10.19
CA PHE A 14 -3.91 -28.99 -8.89
C PHE A 14 -2.93 -27.83 -8.76
N LEU A 15 -2.42 -27.29 -9.88
CA LEU A 15 -1.49 -26.17 -9.87
C LEU A 15 -2.18 -24.79 -9.70
N LEU A 16 -3.51 -24.74 -9.81
CA LEU A 16 -4.28 -23.49 -9.70
C LEU A 16 -4.78 -23.18 -8.28
N SER A 17 -4.54 -24.06 -7.30
CA SER A 17 -5.15 -23.95 -5.97
C SER A 17 -4.29 -23.26 -4.90
N ASN A 18 -3.15 -22.64 -5.23
CA ASN A 18 -2.27 -21.98 -4.25
C ASN A 18 -2.36 -20.45 -4.29
N CYS A 19 -3.56 -19.88 -4.34
CA CYS A 19 -3.74 -18.49 -3.90
C CYS A 19 -3.94 -18.49 -2.37
N SER A 20 -2.88 -18.46 -1.59
CA SER A 20 -2.99 -18.23 -0.15
C SER A 20 -3.31 -16.76 0.08
N VAL A 21 -4.53 -16.47 0.48
CA VAL A 21 -4.88 -15.17 1.04
C VAL A 21 -4.27 -15.14 2.46
N PRO A 22 -3.30 -14.28 2.75
CA PRO A 22 -2.51 -14.34 3.99
C PRO A 22 -3.34 -14.20 5.28
N TYR A 23 -4.58 -13.71 5.18
CA TYR A 23 -5.45 -13.43 6.34
C TYR A 23 -6.82 -14.13 6.25
N LYS A 24 -6.86 -15.36 5.73
CA LYS A 24 -8.12 -16.09 5.44
C LYS A 24 -8.91 -16.55 6.67
N ASN A 25 -8.25 -16.67 7.85
CA ASN A 25 -8.84 -17.25 9.06
C ASN A 25 -8.71 -16.33 10.28
N LEU A 26 -8.76 -15.01 10.09
CA LEU A 26 -8.77 -14.08 11.19
C LEU A 26 -10.14 -14.06 11.88
N HIS A 27 -10.16 -14.08 13.21
CA HIS A 27 -11.36 -13.82 13.99
C HIS A 27 -11.46 -12.33 14.29
N GLU A 28 -12.62 -11.74 13.99
CA GLU A 28 -12.90 -10.36 14.30
C GLU A 28 -12.96 -10.17 15.82
N ASP A 29 -12.22 -9.19 16.33
CA ASP A 29 -12.22 -8.86 17.76
C ASP A 29 -13.17 -7.69 18.04
N GLY A 30 -14.44 -8.01 18.31
CA GLY A 30 -15.45 -7.02 18.65
C GLY A 30 -15.22 -6.29 19.99
N SER A 31 -14.20 -6.65 20.76
CA SER A 31 -13.85 -5.97 22.00
C SER A 31 -12.99 -4.72 21.78
N VAL A 32 -12.38 -4.59 20.61
CA VAL A 32 -11.52 -3.45 20.24
C VAL A 32 -12.32 -2.45 19.44
N THR A 33 -12.35 -1.21 19.93
CA THR A 33 -12.99 -0.12 19.19
C THR A 33 -12.18 0.22 17.93
N PRO A 34 -12.82 0.26 16.74
CA PRO A 34 -12.17 0.73 15.51
C PRO A 34 -11.56 2.12 15.72
N SER A 35 -10.25 2.25 15.47
CA SER A 35 -9.52 3.51 15.75
C SER A 35 -8.17 3.59 15.01
N ALA A 36 -8.05 2.96 13.84
CA ALA A 36 -6.80 2.99 13.08
C ALA A 36 -6.37 4.40 12.71
N LEU A 37 -7.31 5.34 12.54
CA LEU A 37 -7.00 6.74 12.21
C LEU A 37 -6.11 7.45 13.25
N ARG A 38 -6.01 6.91 14.47
CA ARG A 38 -5.03 7.42 15.46
C ARG A 38 -3.58 7.28 15.02
N PHE A 39 -3.32 6.41 14.04
CA PHE A 39 -1.99 6.20 13.45
C PHE A 39 -1.79 7.03 12.17
N GLN A 40 -2.79 7.83 11.78
CA GLN A 40 -2.63 8.73 10.63
C GLN A 40 -1.45 9.67 10.89
N PRO A 41 -0.47 9.73 9.98
CA PRO A 41 0.70 10.54 10.19
C PRO A 41 0.32 12.04 10.19
N VAL A 42 0.73 12.73 11.26
CA VAL A 42 0.59 14.18 11.40
C VAL A 42 1.98 14.77 11.34
N PHE A 43 2.26 15.58 10.33
CA PHE A 43 3.58 16.22 10.14
C PHE A 43 3.45 17.53 9.38
N ASP A 44 4.29 18.49 9.71
CA ASP A 44 4.53 19.66 8.86
C ASP A 44 5.52 19.31 7.75
N LYS A 45 6.56 18.56 8.13
CA LYS A 45 7.65 18.17 7.26
C LYS A 45 8.34 16.92 7.82
N VAL A 46 8.50 15.89 7.00
CA VAL A 46 9.21 14.66 7.38
C VAL A 46 10.00 14.09 6.21
N LEU A 47 11.12 13.45 6.51
CA LEU A 47 12.00 12.80 5.54
C LEU A 47 12.21 11.35 5.93
N TYR A 48 11.92 10.44 4.99
CA TYR A 48 12.18 9.02 5.13
C TYR A 48 13.25 8.55 4.16
N ARG A 49 14.10 7.63 4.59
CA ARG A 49 14.84 6.80 3.64
C ARG A 49 13.87 5.78 3.06
N CYS A 50 13.76 5.74 1.74
CA CYS A 50 12.79 4.92 1.04
C CYS A 50 13.49 4.01 0.04
N VAL A 51 13.04 2.76 -0.01
CA VAL A 51 13.41 1.79 -1.03
C VAL A 51 12.13 1.31 -1.71
N VAL A 52 12.11 1.38 -3.02
CA VAL A 52 11.00 0.89 -3.85
C VAL A 52 11.49 -0.25 -4.70
N ASP A 53 11.01 -1.44 -4.39
CA ASP A 53 11.23 -2.64 -5.20
C ASP A 53 9.96 -2.96 -5.97
N GLY A 54 10.09 -3.17 -7.26
CA GLY A 54 8.94 -3.46 -8.09
C GLY A 54 9.27 -4.33 -9.28
N ARG A 55 8.20 -4.77 -9.95
CA ARG A 55 8.30 -5.51 -11.21
C ARG A 55 7.30 -4.98 -12.21
N VAL A 56 7.79 -4.60 -13.38
CA VAL A 56 6.94 -4.22 -14.52
C VAL A 56 7.16 -5.25 -15.61
N LEU A 57 6.11 -6.00 -15.95
CA LEU A 57 6.20 -7.19 -16.80
C LEU A 57 7.23 -8.17 -16.23
N PHE A 58 8.35 -8.40 -16.94
CA PHE A 58 9.44 -9.30 -16.52
C PHE A 58 10.67 -8.56 -15.97
N LYS A 59 10.66 -7.23 -15.96
CA LYS A 59 11.78 -6.41 -15.48
C LYS A 59 11.56 -6.01 -14.03
N LYS A 60 12.54 -6.36 -13.19
CA LYS A 60 12.62 -5.84 -11.82
C LYS A 60 13.22 -4.44 -11.85
N PHE A 61 12.75 -3.57 -11.00
CA PHE A 61 13.38 -2.28 -10.73
C PHE A 61 13.59 -2.11 -9.23
N HIS A 62 14.62 -1.40 -8.89
CA HIS A 62 15.00 -1.04 -7.54
C HIS A 62 15.35 0.44 -7.54
N LEU A 63 14.65 1.23 -6.72
CA LEU A 63 14.91 2.63 -6.52
C LEU A 63 15.15 2.87 -5.04
N SER A 64 16.24 3.54 -4.69
CA SER A 64 16.53 3.96 -3.33
C SER A 64 16.73 5.46 -3.27
N GLY A 65 16.32 6.07 -2.17
CA GLY A 65 16.46 7.52 -2.02
C GLY A 65 15.73 8.06 -0.80
N LEU A 66 15.39 9.32 -0.88
CA LEU A 66 14.75 10.09 0.17
C LEU A 66 13.30 10.43 -0.26
N LEU A 67 12.35 9.99 0.53
CA LEU A 67 10.94 10.32 0.38
C LEU A 67 10.60 11.43 1.38
N PHE A 68 10.24 12.57 0.84
CA PHE A 68 9.95 13.77 1.58
C PHE A 68 8.47 14.08 1.55
N PHE A 69 7.86 14.23 2.73
CA PHE A 69 6.49 14.73 2.85
C PHE A 69 6.47 16.12 3.47
N LYS A 70 5.60 16.96 2.98
CA LYS A 70 5.37 18.30 3.51
C LYS A 70 3.89 18.66 3.44
N THR A 71 3.36 19.22 4.53
CA THR A 71 2.08 19.94 4.50
C THR A 71 2.36 21.37 4.06
N MET A 72 1.67 21.82 3.04
CA MET A 72 1.82 23.17 2.47
C MET A 72 0.90 24.16 3.20
N GLU A 73 1.10 25.45 2.96
CA GLU A 73 0.31 26.52 3.61
C GLU A 73 -1.19 26.45 3.28
N ASP A 74 -1.54 25.93 2.10
CA ASP A 74 -2.91 25.69 1.67
C ASP A 74 -3.48 24.37 2.18
N SER A 75 -2.78 23.70 3.12
CA SER A 75 -3.11 22.39 3.66
C SER A 75 -3.01 21.22 2.66
N SER A 76 -2.48 21.43 1.47
CA SER A 76 -2.16 20.33 0.57
C SER A 76 -0.99 19.51 1.12
N THR A 77 -0.98 18.22 0.81
CA THR A 77 0.14 17.31 1.17
C THR A 77 0.98 17.05 -0.07
N ARG A 78 2.29 17.26 0.02
CA ARG A 78 3.22 17.00 -1.07
C ARG A 78 4.17 15.87 -0.71
N ALA A 79 4.39 14.94 -1.64
CA ALA A 79 5.32 13.83 -1.52
C ALA A 79 6.33 13.88 -2.66
N VAL A 80 7.61 14.06 -2.33
CA VAL A 80 8.71 14.12 -3.28
C VAL A 80 9.65 12.95 -3.02
N PHE A 81 9.87 12.11 -4.02
CA PHE A 81 10.86 11.05 -3.96
C PHE A 81 12.04 11.38 -4.86
N GLN A 82 13.23 11.42 -4.26
CA GLN A 82 14.47 11.77 -4.96
C GLN A 82 15.62 10.87 -4.53
N ASN A 83 16.63 10.72 -5.38
CA ASN A 83 17.86 10.05 -4.96
C ASN A 83 18.70 10.95 -4.03
N GLU A 84 19.78 10.39 -3.46
CA GLU A 84 20.67 11.12 -2.55
C GLU A 84 21.40 12.30 -3.22
N MET A 85 21.44 12.37 -4.55
CA MET A 85 22.01 13.48 -5.33
C MET A 85 21.00 14.55 -5.69
N GLY A 86 19.73 14.43 -5.23
CA GLY A 86 18.67 15.40 -5.48
C GLY A 86 17.93 15.20 -6.82
N PHE A 87 18.19 14.12 -7.55
CA PHE A 87 17.40 13.80 -8.75
C PHE A 87 16.02 13.30 -8.36
N THR A 88 14.98 14.03 -8.76
CA THR A 88 13.59 13.70 -8.44
C THR A 88 13.05 12.60 -9.33
N PHE A 89 12.56 11.52 -8.73
CA PHE A 89 11.87 10.44 -9.42
C PHE A 89 10.40 10.77 -9.63
N PHE A 90 9.72 11.28 -8.59
CA PHE A 90 8.37 11.81 -8.67
C PHE A 90 8.12 12.90 -7.63
N ASP A 91 7.10 13.71 -7.92
CA ASP A 91 6.57 14.78 -7.08
C ASP A 91 5.05 14.74 -7.20
N PHE A 92 4.40 14.31 -6.14
CA PHE A 92 2.96 14.12 -6.02
C PHE A 92 2.36 15.09 -5.03
N GLU A 93 1.11 15.44 -5.25
CA GLU A 93 0.39 16.38 -4.41
C GLU A 93 -1.05 15.91 -4.21
N TRP A 94 -1.55 16.06 -3.00
CA TRP A 94 -2.96 15.88 -2.63
C TRP A 94 -3.50 17.19 -2.13
N SER A 95 -4.62 17.64 -2.70
CA SER A 95 -5.34 18.78 -2.16
C SER A 95 -5.91 18.46 -0.77
N PRO A 96 -6.42 19.48 -0.03
CA PRO A 96 -7.16 19.24 1.23
C PRO A 96 -8.36 18.30 1.07
N GLU A 97 -8.98 18.27 -0.13
CA GLU A 97 -10.10 17.41 -0.50
C GLU A 97 -9.65 16.06 -1.09
N ASP A 98 -8.37 15.69 -0.89
CA ASP A 98 -7.76 14.45 -1.35
C ASP A 98 -7.72 14.25 -2.88
N SER A 99 -7.85 15.33 -3.67
CA SER A 99 -7.57 15.27 -5.11
C SER A 99 -6.10 15.05 -5.37
N PHE A 100 -5.78 14.10 -6.22
CA PHE A 100 -4.40 13.72 -6.54
C PHE A 100 -3.89 14.41 -7.81
N LYS A 101 -2.66 14.91 -7.75
CA LYS A 101 -1.96 15.55 -8.87
C LYS A 101 -0.52 15.07 -8.97
N VAL A 102 -0.06 14.86 -10.19
CA VAL A 102 1.34 14.61 -10.52
C VAL A 102 1.96 15.93 -10.95
N ASN A 103 2.89 16.47 -10.14
CA ASN A 103 3.63 17.68 -10.50
C ASN A 103 4.83 17.36 -11.38
N GLN A 104 5.53 16.25 -11.05
CA GLN A 104 6.68 15.76 -11.81
C GLN A 104 6.76 14.24 -11.69
N ILE A 105 7.19 13.57 -12.76
CA ILE A 105 7.52 12.15 -12.75
C ILE A 105 8.50 11.85 -13.89
N ILE A 106 9.44 10.93 -13.65
CA ILE A 106 10.38 10.51 -14.70
C ILE A 106 9.67 9.62 -15.74
N PRO A 107 10.10 9.63 -17.01
CA PRO A 107 9.43 8.87 -18.09
C PRO A 107 9.34 7.37 -17.82
N GLN A 108 10.29 6.81 -17.07
CA GLN A 108 10.30 5.38 -16.70
C GLN A 108 9.14 5.01 -15.77
N LEU A 109 8.72 5.92 -14.89
CA LEU A 109 7.62 5.76 -13.95
C LEU A 109 6.29 6.29 -14.50
N ASP A 110 6.32 7.13 -15.53
CA ASP A 110 5.13 7.75 -16.15
C ASP A 110 4.37 6.73 -17.01
N LYS A 111 3.80 5.74 -16.33
CA LYS A 111 2.90 4.75 -16.90
C LYS A 111 1.61 4.74 -16.07
N PRO A 112 0.43 4.82 -16.69
CA PRO A 112 -0.84 4.97 -15.96
C PRO A 112 -1.05 3.91 -14.87
N ALA A 113 -0.65 2.66 -15.12
CA ALA A 113 -0.76 1.59 -14.12
C ALA A 113 0.20 1.81 -12.94
N LEU A 114 1.44 2.25 -13.22
CA LEU A 114 2.46 2.46 -12.20
C LEU A 114 2.15 3.71 -11.36
N VAL A 115 1.69 4.80 -11.99
CA VAL A 115 1.24 6.01 -11.28
C VAL A 115 0.09 5.67 -10.33
N ARG A 116 -0.92 4.88 -10.77
CA ARG A 116 -2.01 4.44 -9.89
C ARG A 116 -1.52 3.58 -8.72
N THR A 117 -0.54 2.69 -8.95
CA THR A 117 0.05 1.88 -7.87
C THR A 117 0.76 2.78 -6.86
N LEU A 118 1.63 3.66 -7.30
CA LEU A 118 2.35 4.60 -6.43
C LEU A 118 1.38 5.52 -5.67
N GLN A 119 0.35 6.03 -6.33
CA GLN A 119 -0.72 6.81 -5.67
C GLN A 119 -1.42 6.00 -4.59
N LYS A 120 -1.78 4.74 -4.88
CA LYS A 120 -2.41 3.83 -3.92
C LYS A 120 -1.50 3.60 -2.70
N ASP A 121 -0.22 3.31 -2.94
CA ASP A 121 0.76 3.07 -1.88
C ASP A 121 0.92 4.30 -0.98
N MET A 122 1.01 5.50 -1.58
CA MET A 122 1.06 6.74 -0.83
C MET A 122 -0.25 7.04 -0.08
N ASN A 123 -1.40 6.77 -0.67
CA ASN A 123 -2.70 6.91 0.02
C ASN A 123 -2.78 6.00 1.24
N MET A 124 -2.32 4.75 1.14
CA MET A 124 -2.26 3.83 2.28
C MET A 124 -1.32 4.36 3.36
N PHE A 125 -0.13 4.84 2.98
CA PHE A 125 0.82 5.44 3.93
C PHE A 125 0.25 6.68 4.63
N LEU A 126 -0.42 7.56 3.90
CA LEU A 126 -1.02 8.79 4.41
C LEU A 126 -2.40 8.57 5.06
N MET A 127 -2.91 7.34 5.02
CA MET A 127 -4.26 6.97 5.45
C MET A 127 -5.34 7.85 4.80
N LYS A 128 -5.17 8.17 3.52
CA LYS A 128 -6.09 8.97 2.72
C LYS A 128 -7.08 8.07 1.95
N ASN A 129 -8.29 8.60 1.73
CA ASN A 129 -9.33 7.89 0.98
C ASN A 129 -9.71 6.50 1.56
N LEU A 130 -9.59 6.32 2.88
CA LEU A 130 -10.05 5.13 3.55
C LEU A 130 -11.55 5.25 3.86
N ASP A 131 -12.30 4.19 3.55
CA ASP A 131 -13.68 4.06 4.02
C ASP A 131 -13.67 3.60 5.49
N THR A 132 -13.78 4.56 6.40
CA THR A 132 -13.79 4.30 7.85
C THR A 132 -14.98 3.45 8.30
N SER A 133 -16.06 3.41 7.55
CA SER A 133 -17.21 2.55 7.85
C SER A 133 -16.92 1.07 7.58
N SER A 134 -15.93 0.76 6.78
CA SER A 134 -15.47 -0.58 6.47
C SER A 134 -14.41 -1.11 7.44
N GLU A 135 -13.99 -0.32 8.45
CA GLU A 135 -12.95 -0.73 9.39
C GLU A 135 -13.39 -1.96 10.18
N ARG A 136 -12.54 -3.00 10.16
CA ARG A 136 -12.67 -4.21 10.97
C ARG A 136 -11.38 -4.47 11.71
N VAL A 137 -11.50 -4.95 12.94
CA VAL A 137 -10.36 -5.23 13.81
C VAL A 137 -10.23 -6.72 14.02
N PHE A 138 -9.04 -7.23 13.82
CA PHE A 138 -8.69 -8.63 14.05
C PHE A 138 -7.50 -8.72 15.00
N ARG A 139 -7.41 -9.84 15.71
CA ARG A 139 -6.25 -10.17 16.53
C ARG A 139 -5.57 -11.42 16.01
N LYS A 140 -4.26 -11.36 15.94
CA LYS A 140 -3.41 -12.50 15.60
C LYS A 140 -2.14 -12.43 16.46
N ASP A 141 -1.98 -13.40 17.33
CA ASP A 141 -0.88 -13.43 18.32
C ASP A 141 -0.86 -12.11 19.12
N ASP A 142 0.26 -11.39 19.13
CA ASP A 142 0.42 -10.09 19.80
C ASP A 142 0.08 -8.89 18.88
N GLU A 143 -0.33 -9.16 17.65
CA GLU A 143 -0.66 -8.13 16.66
C GLU A 143 -2.17 -7.81 16.63
N THR A 144 -2.48 -6.53 16.50
CA THR A 144 -3.82 -6.05 16.18
C THR A 144 -3.83 -5.57 14.73
N LEU A 145 -4.74 -6.11 13.93
CA LEU A 145 -4.87 -5.79 12.52
C LEU A 145 -6.14 -4.97 12.29
N HIS A 146 -5.97 -3.73 11.86
CA HIS A 146 -7.07 -2.88 11.39
C HIS A 146 -7.17 -3.00 9.87
N SER A 147 -8.28 -3.52 9.36
CA SER A 147 -8.49 -3.68 7.92
C SER A 147 -9.52 -2.68 7.39
N PHE A 148 -9.27 -2.22 6.15
CA PHE A 148 -10.21 -1.41 5.39
C PHE A 148 -10.40 -2.03 4.01
N ASP A 149 -11.61 -1.91 3.47
CA ASP A 149 -11.88 -2.33 2.10
C ASP A 149 -11.27 -1.31 1.12
N LEU A 150 -10.61 -1.84 0.09
CA LEU A 150 -10.09 -1.08 -1.05
C LEU A 150 -10.66 -1.65 -2.35
N VAL A 151 -10.60 -0.89 -3.40
CA VAL A 151 -11.00 -1.35 -4.73
C VAL A 151 -9.78 -1.36 -5.67
N PRO A 152 -9.22 -2.55 -5.99
CA PRO A 152 -9.53 -3.89 -5.46
C PRO A 152 -8.78 -4.20 -4.15
N GLY A 153 -9.32 -5.11 -3.34
CA GLY A 153 -8.64 -5.74 -2.20
C GLY A 153 -8.93 -5.10 -0.85
N LYS A 154 -7.99 -5.28 0.05
CA LYS A 154 -8.00 -4.76 1.43
C LYS A 154 -6.64 -4.21 1.80
N VAL A 155 -6.62 -3.26 2.72
CA VAL A 155 -5.40 -2.85 3.41
C VAL A 155 -5.48 -3.26 4.88
N TYR A 156 -4.36 -3.67 5.43
CA TYR A 156 -4.19 -4.01 6.83
C TYR A 156 -3.14 -3.10 7.45
N TYR A 157 -3.52 -2.39 8.50
CA TYR A 157 -2.61 -1.67 9.37
C TYR A 157 -2.33 -2.53 10.59
N ILE A 158 -1.11 -3.01 10.69
CA ILE A 158 -0.71 -3.99 11.70
C ILE A 158 0.02 -3.28 12.82
N VAL A 159 -0.51 -3.44 14.02
CA VAL A 159 -0.11 -2.74 15.22
C VAL A 159 0.40 -3.73 16.25
N GLU A 160 1.58 -3.49 16.81
CA GLU A 160 2.12 -4.19 17.95
C GLU A 160 2.18 -3.23 19.15
N GLY A 161 1.50 -3.60 20.22
CA GLY A 161 1.34 -2.73 21.39
C GLY A 161 0.64 -1.40 21.03
N LYS A 162 1.40 -0.32 20.89
CA LYS A 162 0.89 1.03 20.56
C LYS A 162 1.47 1.60 19.27
N GLN A 163 2.27 0.83 18.54
CA GLN A 163 2.98 1.30 17.35
C GLN A 163 2.43 0.63 16.10
N LEU A 164 2.30 1.40 15.03
CA LEU A 164 2.05 0.87 13.69
C LEU A 164 3.37 0.31 13.17
N GLU A 165 3.42 -1.02 12.98
CA GLU A 165 4.62 -1.72 12.53
C GLU A 165 4.71 -1.80 11.01
N ARG A 166 3.57 -2.10 10.36
CA ARG A 166 3.55 -2.28 8.91
C ARG A 166 2.16 -2.09 8.31
N ILE A 167 2.15 -1.81 7.03
CA ILE A 167 0.95 -1.71 6.20
C ILE A 167 1.05 -2.76 5.11
N GLU A 168 0.01 -3.57 4.95
CA GLU A 168 -0.04 -4.66 3.95
C GLU A 168 -1.29 -4.54 3.08
N ASN A 169 -1.15 -4.90 1.78
CA ASN A 169 -2.25 -4.87 0.82
C ASN A 169 -2.24 -6.08 -0.11
#